data_cadecfdf60d1f7d2ac37d60282661c53
#
_entry.id   cadecfdf60d1f7d2ac37d60282661c53
#
_cell.length_a   1.000
_cell.length_b   1.000
_cell.length_c   1.000
_cell.angle_alpha   90.00
_cell.angle_beta   90.00
_cell.angle_gamma   90.00
#
_symmetry.space_group_name_H-M   'P 1'
#
loop_
_entity.id
_entity.type
_entity.pdbx_description
1 polymer ?
#
loop_
_entity_poly.entity_id
_entity_poly.type
_entity_poly.pdbx_seq_one_letter_code
_entity_poly.pdbx_strand_id
1 'polypeptide(L)'
;EEAASQGIVAGINASLKSQEKQMWSPSRENSYIGVMIDDLITQGAPEPYRMFTSRAEHRLYLREDNADERLTKIGWELGSVCQNRFDAYNEKQDLISKEMFKLHELKVLHDSKSLSAVDFLKRPNSTYDALSELAPEYDIVNEEIGNNCAIRIKYQGYIARQKNEIDRAKKDEEMALPDKINYSSISALSNEARENLSIAKPQNLRQASRIPGVTPATISILKVQIKAIKSSKKKVAQDGN
;
A
#
# COMPACT_ATOMS: atom_id res chain seq x y z
N GLU A 1 -2.40 -1.48 20.73
CA GLU A 1 -2.71 -1.57 19.30
C GLU A 1 -1.77 -2.53 18.57
N GLU A 2 -0.47 -2.40 18.77
CA GLU A 2 0.55 -3.23 18.11
C GLU A 2 0.41 -4.70 18.50
N ALA A 3 0.20 -5.00 19.78
CA ALA A 3 -0.02 -6.37 20.26
C ALA A 3 -1.32 -6.97 19.72
N ALA A 4 -2.41 -6.20 19.65
CA ALA A 4 -3.67 -6.62 19.06
C ALA A 4 -3.52 -6.93 17.55
N SER A 5 -2.75 -6.10 16.85
CA SER A 5 -2.45 -6.29 15.44
C SER A 5 -1.64 -7.57 15.16
N GLN A 6 -0.65 -7.87 16.00
CA GLN A 6 0.10 -9.13 15.93
C GLN A 6 -0.81 -10.33 16.25
N GLY A 7 -1.66 -10.20 17.26
CA GLY A 7 -2.62 -11.23 17.67
C GLY A 7 -3.61 -11.59 16.55
N ILE A 8 -4.13 -10.59 15.82
CA ILE A 8 -5.04 -10.81 14.69
C ILE A 8 -4.34 -11.59 13.56
N VAL A 9 -3.12 -11.22 13.20
CA VAL A 9 -2.34 -11.92 12.15
C VAL A 9 -2.03 -13.35 12.58
N ALA A 10 -1.64 -13.55 13.84
CA ALA A 10 -1.37 -14.86 14.38
C ALA A 10 -2.63 -15.75 14.41
N GLY A 11 -3.78 -15.20 14.82
CA GLY A 11 -5.06 -15.91 14.86
C GLY A 11 -5.55 -16.34 13.48
N ILE A 12 -5.48 -15.43 12.50
CA ILE A 12 -5.83 -15.74 11.09
C ILE A 12 -4.93 -16.86 10.58
N ASN A 13 -3.62 -16.78 10.78
CA ASN A 13 -2.68 -17.78 10.30
C ASN A 13 -2.80 -19.12 11.03
N ALA A 14 -3.11 -19.13 12.31
CA ALA A 14 -3.43 -20.36 13.05
C ALA A 14 -4.67 -21.06 12.45
N SER A 15 -5.72 -20.30 12.13
CA SER A 15 -6.91 -20.83 11.48
C SER A 15 -6.61 -21.35 10.06
N LEU A 16 -5.86 -20.61 9.25
CA LEU A 16 -5.47 -21.05 7.90
C LEU A 16 -4.64 -22.33 7.96
N LYS A 17 -3.68 -22.40 8.88
CA LYS A 17 -2.83 -23.59 9.08
C LYS A 17 -3.65 -24.82 9.50
N SER A 18 -4.63 -24.65 10.39
CA SER A 18 -5.52 -25.78 10.80
C SER A 18 -6.38 -26.31 9.65
N GLN A 19 -6.60 -25.49 8.61
CA GLN A 19 -7.33 -25.84 7.40
C GLN A 19 -6.40 -26.27 6.25
N GLU A 20 -5.08 -26.42 6.50
CA GLU A 20 -4.05 -26.72 5.49
C GLU A 20 -4.00 -25.73 4.33
N LYS A 21 -4.43 -24.49 4.58
CA LYS A 21 -4.39 -23.37 3.63
C LYS A 21 -3.08 -22.61 3.72
N GLN A 22 -2.76 -21.90 2.63
CA GLN A 22 -1.60 -21.02 2.59
C GLN A 22 -1.74 -19.91 3.65
N MET A 23 -0.67 -19.67 4.41
CA MET A 23 -0.62 -18.57 5.36
C MET A 23 -0.70 -17.22 4.66
N TRP A 24 -1.35 -16.28 5.32
CA TRP A 24 -1.50 -14.91 4.86
C TRP A 24 -0.51 -13.97 5.56
N SER A 25 0.06 -13.06 4.79
CA SER A 25 0.88 -11.97 5.33
C SER A 25 0.30 -10.62 4.88
N PRO A 26 0.05 -9.69 5.81
CA PRO A 26 -0.43 -8.37 5.45
C PRO A 26 0.62 -7.60 4.68
N SER A 27 0.19 -6.92 3.62
CA SER A 27 1.08 -6.10 2.79
C SER A 27 1.28 -4.72 3.41
N ARG A 28 2.51 -4.23 3.37
CA ARG A 28 2.92 -2.87 3.77
C ARG A 28 2.19 -1.76 3.02
N GLU A 29 1.83 -2.03 1.76
CA GLU A 29 1.10 -1.08 0.94
C GLU A 29 -0.35 -0.93 1.35
N ASN A 30 -0.93 -1.97 1.96
CA ASN A 30 -2.36 -2.04 2.23
C ASN A 30 -2.72 -1.76 3.69
N SER A 31 -1.77 -1.85 4.61
CA SER A 31 -2.11 -1.69 6.03
C SER A 31 -0.92 -1.28 6.90
N TYR A 32 -1.21 -0.55 7.98
CA TYR A 32 -0.25 -0.31 9.05
C TYR A 32 0.18 -1.59 9.76
N ILE A 33 -0.69 -2.60 9.82
CA ILE A 33 -0.32 -3.95 10.31
C ILE A 33 0.78 -4.54 9.43
N GLY A 34 0.67 -4.39 8.12
CA GLY A 34 1.71 -4.82 7.18
C GLY A 34 3.02 -4.06 7.36
N VAL A 35 2.96 -2.74 7.58
CA VAL A 35 4.15 -1.94 7.90
C VAL A 35 4.83 -2.46 9.17
N MET A 36 4.08 -2.68 10.24
CA MET A 36 4.61 -3.19 11.51
C MET A 36 5.24 -4.58 11.37
N ILE A 37 4.54 -5.51 10.75
CA ILE A 37 5.05 -6.89 10.59
C ILE A 37 6.34 -6.88 9.76
N ASP A 38 6.37 -6.14 8.66
CA ASP A 38 7.56 -6.06 7.82
C ASP A 38 8.74 -5.38 8.54
N ASP A 39 8.50 -4.30 9.31
CA ASP A 39 9.55 -3.69 10.13
C ASP A 39 10.11 -4.67 11.16
N LEU A 40 9.24 -5.41 11.86
CA LEU A 40 9.66 -6.36 12.88
C LEU A 40 10.51 -7.51 12.32
N ILE A 41 10.16 -8.02 11.13
CA ILE A 41 10.90 -9.14 10.52
C ILE A 41 12.19 -8.69 9.82
N THR A 42 12.27 -7.44 9.35
CA THR A 42 13.43 -6.95 8.59
C THR A 42 14.45 -6.19 9.44
N GLN A 43 13.98 -5.41 10.42
CA GLN A 43 14.83 -4.55 11.26
C GLN A 43 14.91 -5.05 12.70
N GLY A 44 13.97 -5.91 13.12
CA GLY A 44 13.82 -6.28 14.51
C GLY A 44 13.28 -5.13 15.37
N ALA A 45 13.32 -5.31 16.68
CA ALA A 45 12.91 -4.29 17.64
C ALA A 45 13.80 -4.39 18.90
N PRO A 46 14.85 -3.57 19.04
CA PRO A 46 15.70 -3.53 20.23
C PRO A 46 14.95 -2.98 21.45
N GLU A 47 13.86 -2.28 21.22
CA GLU A 47 12.93 -1.73 22.21
C GLU A 47 11.49 -2.03 21.80
N PRO A 48 10.47 -1.83 22.68
CA PRO A 48 9.08 -2.03 22.31
C PRO A 48 8.70 -1.23 21.06
N TYR A 49 8.22 -1.93 20.03
CA TYR A 49 7.84 -1.30 18.78
C TYR A 49 6.62 -0.39 18.96
N ARG A 50 6.71 0.82 18.43
CA ARG A 50 5.58 1.77 18.34
C ARG A 50 5.34 2.15 16.89
N MET A 51 4.05 2.10 16.51
CA MET A 51 3.62 2.46 15.18
C MET A 51 3.43 3.97 15.06
N PHE A 52 4.31 4.60 14.30
CA PHE A 52 4.20 6.01 13.93
C PHE A 52 3.88 6.14 12.45
N THR A 53 3.11 7.16 12.08
CA THR A 53 2.79 7.45 10.67
C THR A 53 4.03 7.70 9.80
N SER A 54 5.14 8.14 10.41
CA SER A 54 6.44 8.32 9.74
C SER A 54 7.07 7.01 9.25
N ARG A 55 6.64 5.86 9.79
CA ARG A 55 7.11 4.54 9.34
C ARG A 55 6.44 4.08 8.04
N ALA A 56 5.31 4.66 7.67
CA ALA A 56 4.58 4.33 6.47
C ALA A 56 4.98 5.24 5.31
N GLU A 57 5.54 4.66 4.26
CA GLU A 57 5.94 5.37 3.04
C GLU A 57 4.72 5.94 2.29
N HIS A 58 3.59 5.23 2.37
CA HIS A 58 2.37 5.53 1.61
C HIS A 58 1.24 6.04 2.51
N ARG A 59 1.55 6.90 3.48
CA ARG A 59 0.57 7.38 4.48
C ARG A 59 -0.65 8.12 3.88
N LEU A 60 -0.53 8.73 2.70
CA LEU A 60 -1.66 9.35 2.01
C LEU A 60 -2.61 8.32 1.38
N TYR A 61 -2.13 7.11 1.14
CA TYR A 61 -2.94 5.97 0.71
C TYR A 61 -3.50 5.19 1.90
N LEU A 62 -2.73 5.08 3.00
CA LEU A 62 -3.10 4.35 4.22
C LEU A 62 -3.86 5.26 5.20
N ARG A 63 -5.05 5.74 4.82
CA ARG A 63 -5.87 6.60 5.67
C ARG A 63 -6.92 5.78 6.43
N GLU A 64 -7.44 6.37 7.51
CA GLU A 64 -8.54 5.80 8.31
C GLU A 64 -9.82 5.71 7.48
N ASP A 65 -10.17 6.78 6.76
CA ASP A 65 -11.39 6.91 5.98
C ASP A 65 -11.55 5.88 4.84
N ASN A 66 -10.45 5.27 4.39
CA ASN A 66 -10.45 4.24 3.33
C ASN A 66 -9.97 2.85 3.81
N ALA A 67 -9.89 2.62 5.12
CA ALA A 67 -9.42 1.34 5.65
C ALA A 67 -10.36 0.18 5.27
N ASP A 68 -11.66 0.43 5.24
CA ASP A 68 -12.66 -0.53 4.81
C ASP A 68 -12.48 -0.94 3.34
N GLU A 69 -12.20 0.01 2.44
CA GLU A 69 -11.93 -0.25 1.03
C GLU A 69 -10.71 -1.16 0.81
N ARG A 70 -9.66 -0.97 1.63
CA ARG A 70 -8.41 -1.72 1.50
C ARG A 70 -8.47 -3.11 2.13
N LEU A 71 -9.24 -3.30 3.21
CA LEU A 71 -9.11 -4.46 4.08
C LEU A 71 -10.38 -5.30 4.22
N THR A 72 -11.59 -4.76 4.03
CA THR A 72 -12.82 -5.52 4.28
C THR A 72 -12.96 -6.74 3.39
N LYS A 73 -12.66 -6.61 2.11
CA LYS A 73 -12.70 -7.74 1.17
C LYS A 73 -11.69 -8.82 1.54
N ILE A 74 -10.46 -8.42 1.90
CA ILE A 74 -9.42 -9.34 2.35
C ILE A 74 -9.86 -10.06 3.63
N GLY A 75 -10.40 -9.30 4.59
CA GLY A 75 -10.91 -9.88 5.85
C GLY A 75 -12.06 -10.86 5.64
N TRP A 76 -12.94 -10.61 4.66
CA TRP A 76 -14.01 -11.54 4.30
C TRP A 76 -13.46 -12.82 3.65
N GLU A 77 -12.53 -12.71 2.70
CA GLU A 77 -11.86 -13.85 2.07
C GLU A 77 -11.10 -14.73 3.10
N LEU A 78 -10.54 -14.10 4.13
CA LEU A 78 -9.85 -14.79 5.24
C LEU A 78 -10.79 -15.32 6.32
N GLY A 79 -12.11 -15.02 6.24
CA GLY A 79 -13.11 -15.44 7.22
C GLY A 79 -13.12 -14.63 8.52
N SER A 80 -12.42 -13.51 8.59
CA SER A 80 -12.39 -12.62 9.77
C SER A 80 -13.49 -11.55 9.74
N VAL A 81 -14.16 -11.36 8.62
CA VAL A 81 -15.30 -10.45 8.44
C VAL A 81 -16.55 -11.28 8.15
N CYS A 82 -17.64 -11.02 8.88
CA CYS A 82 -18.92 -11.71 8.67
C CYS A 82 -19.66 -11.15 7.46
N GLN A 83 -20.63 -11.94 6.93
CA GLN A 83 -21.39 -11.61 5.74
C GLN A 83 -22.10 -10.24 5.86
N ASN A 84 -22.77 -9.97 6.98
CA ASN A 84 -23.50 -8.72 7.18
C ASN A 84 -22.59 -7.49 7.06
N ARG A 85 -21.36 -7.58 7.58
CA ARG A 85 -20.38 -6.49 7.48
C ARG A 85 -19.86 -6.33 6.05
N PHE A 86 -19.69 -7.43 5.34
CA PHE A 86 -19.29 -7.41 3.94
C PHE A 86 -20.39 -6.83 3.04
N ASP A 87 -21.65 -7.15 3.30
CA ASP A 87 -22.81 -6.62 2.57
C ASP A 87 -22.93 -5.10 2.79
N ALA A 88 -22.82 -4.63 4.03
CA ALA A 88 -22.82 -3.21 4.36
C ALA A 88 -21.65 -2.45 3.67
N TYR A 89 -20.49 -3.08 3.58
CA TYR A 89 -19.36 -2.53 2.83
C TYR A 89 -19.69 -2.40 1.33
N ASN A 90 -20.26 -3.42 0.73
CA ASN A 90 -20.63 -3.39 -0.71
C ASN A 90 -21.68 -2.31 -0.97
N GLU A 91 -22.71 -2.20 -0.13
CA GLU A 91 -23.72 -1.13 -0.22
C GLU A 91 -23.08 0.26 -0.16
N LYS A 92 -22.16 0.49 0.78
CA LYS A 92 -21.40 1.74 0.90
C LYS A 92 -20.61 2.02 -0.38
N GLN A 93 -19.91 1.04 -0.96
CA GLN A 93 -19.14 1.22 -2.19
C GLN A 93 -20.04 1.53 -3.40
N ASP A 94 -21.22 0.92 -3.47
CA ASP A 94 -22.21 1.20 -4.52
C ASP A 94 -22.74 2.64 -4.40
N LEU A 95 -23.03 3.13 -3.18
CA LEU A 95 -23.45 4.50 -2.94
C LEU A 95 -22.35 5.50 -3.33
N ILE A 96 -21.10 5.25 -2.93
CA ILE A 96 -19.96 6.09 -3.31
C ILE A 96 -19.80 6.14 -4.84
N SER A 97 -19.93 5.00 -5.51
CA SER A 97 -19.78 4.92 -6.97
C SER A 97 -20.86 5.71 -7.70
N LYS A 98 -22.11 5.59 -7.24
CA LYS A 98 -23.26 6.35 -7.77
C LYS A 98 -23.07 7.85 -7.55
N GLU A 99 -22.63 8.24 -6.36
CA GLU A 99 -22.40 9.64 -6.01
C GLU A 99 -21.25 10.24 -6.82
N MET A 100 -20.15 9.52 -6.97
CA MET A 100 -19.02 9.93 -7.82
C MET A 100 -19.47 10.16 -9.26
N PHE A 101 -20.32 9.29 -9.81
CA PHE A 101 -20.88 9.46 -11.15
C PHE A 101 -21.72 10.75 -11.25
N LYS A 102 -22.65 10.98 -10.31
CA LYS A 102 -23.44 12.20 -10.26
C LYS A 102 -22.57 13.46 -10.17
N LEU A 103 -21.53 13.47 -9.34
CA LEU A 103 -20.61 14.60 -9.18
C LEU A 103 -19.82 14.91 -10.47
N HIS A 104 -19.55 13.92 -11.30
CA HIS A 104 -18.92 14.14 -12.61
C HIS A 104 -19.84 14.83 -13.61
N GLU A 105 -21.15 14.56 -13.56
CA GLU A 105 -22.14 15.16 -14.44
C GLU A 105 -22.62 16.53 -13.96
N LEU A 106 -22.57 16.78 -12.64
CA LEU A 106 -23.07 18.02 -12.02
C LEU A 106 -22.22 19.23 -12.39
N LYS A 107 -22.89 20.26 -12.88
CA LYS A 107 -22.28 21.59 -13.11
C LYS A 107 -22.81 22.57 -12.10
N VAL A 108 -21.92 23.36 -11.53
CA VAL A 108 -22.26 24.42 -10.56
C VAL A 108 -21.74 25.77 -11.04
N LEU A 109 -22.44 26.83 -10.64
CA LEU A 109 -22.01 28.18 -10.89
C LEU A 109 -21.27 28.73 -9.67
N HIS A 110 -19.97 29.03 -9.84
CA HIS A 110 -19.13 29.58 -8.79
C HIS A 110 -18.29 30.73 -9.36
N ASP A 111 -18.32 31.90 -8.72
CA ASP A 111 -17.64 33.14 -9.19
C ASP A 111 -18.00 33.48 -10.64
N SER A 112 -19.30 33.40 -11.00
CA SER A 112 -19.81 33.64 -12.35
C SER A 112 -19.25 32.74 -13.45
N LYS A 113 -18.65 31.62 -13.07
CA LYS A 113 -18.12 30.57 -13.99
C LYS A 113 -18.81 29.25 -13.75
N SER A 114 -19.24 28.63 -14.84
CA SER A 114 -19.73 27.24 -14.79
C SER A 114 -18.54 26.29 -14.75
N LEU A 115 -18.51 25.41 -13.74
CA LEU A 115 -17.48 24.37 -13.58
C LEU A 115 -18.14 23.07 -13.13
N SER A 116 -17.43 21.95 -13.28
CA SER A 116 -17.91 20.67 -12.76
C SER A 116 -17.85 20.67 -11.22
N ALA A 117 -18.75 19.93 -10.57
CA ALA A 117 -18.71 19.74 -9.12
C ALA A 117 -17.37 19.12 -8.69
N VAL A 118 -16.79 18.25 -9.50
CA VAL A 118 -15.45 17.67 -9.28
C VAL A 118 -14.37 18.76 -9.26
N ASP A 119 -14.39 19.71 -10.21
CA ASP A 119 -13.39 20.79 -10.25
C ASP A 119 -13.61 21.81 -9.12
N PHE A 120 -14.84 22.00 -8.67
CA PHE A 120 -15.14 22.76 -7.46
C PHE A 120 -14.52 22.07 -6.24
N LEU A 121 -14.80 20.77 -6.03
CA LEU A 121 -14.31 20.01 -4.88
C LEU A 121 -12.78 19.84 -4.83
N LYS A 122 -12.06 19.95 -5.94
CA LYS A 122 -10.59 19.96 -5.97
C LYS A 122 -9.97 21.22 -5.35
N ARG A 123 -10.72 22.27 -5.15
CA ARG A 123 -10.20 23.52 -4.56
C ARG A 123 -9.91 23.35 -3.06
N PRO A 124 -8.91 24.03 -2.50
CA PRO A 124 -8.46 23.79 -1.12
C PRO A 124 -9.57 23.97 -0.06
N ASN A 125 -10.41 24.97 -0.19
CA ASN A 125 -11.41 25.33 0.83
C ASN A 125 -12.85 24.87 0.47
N SER A 126 -13.01 24.05 -0.56
CA SER A 126 -14.33 23.51 -0.93
C SER A 126 -14.68 22.32 -0.04
N THR A 127 -15.93 22.23 0.35
CA THR A 127 -16.49 21.10 1.10
C THR A 127 -17.68 20.52 0.34
N TYR A 128 -18.14 19.36 0.74
CA TYR A 128 -19.35 18.79 0.17
C TYR A 128 -20.59 19.61 0.57
N ASP A 129 -20.61 20.16 1.80
CA ASP A 129 -21.68 21.04 2.25
C ASP A 129 -21.76 22.33 1.43
N ALA A 130 -20.58 22.95 1.15
CA ALA A 130 -20.54 24.13 0.28
C ALA A 130 -20.99 23.84 -1.16
N LEU A 131 -20.81 22.60 -1.64
CA LEU A 131 -21.35 22.16 -2.93
C LEU A 131 -22.88 22.09 -2.90
N SER A 132 -23.46 21.59 -1.80
CA SER A 132 -24.91 21.50 -1.64
C SER A 132 -25.60 22.87 -1.58
N GLU A 133 -24.92 23.87 -1.03
CA GLU A 133 -25.40 25.25 -1.06
C GLU A 133 -25.40 25.84 -2.49
N LEU A 134 -24.43 25.47 -3.31
CA LEU A 134 -24.34 25.92 -4.71
C LEU A 134 -25.30 25.19 -5.66
N ALA A 135 -25.76 24.02 -5.28
CA ALA A 135 -26.67 23.18 -6.04
C ALA A 135 -27.83 22.66 -5.14
N PRO A 136 -28.75 23.52 -4.68
CA PRO A 136 -29.80 23.13 -3.74
C PRO A 136 -30.79 22.10 -4.30
N GLU A 137 -30.85 21.95 -5.61
CA GLU A 137 -31.68 20.92 -6.30
C GLU A 137 -30.98 19.56 -6.33
N TYR A 138 -29.74 19.51 -5.89
CA TYR A 138 -28.98 18.26 -5.89
C TYR A 138 -29.40 17.38 -4.72
N ASP A 139 -29.88 16.18 -5.04
CA ASP A 139 -30.28 15.18 -4.06
C ASP A 139 -29.06 14.59 -3.34
N ILE A 140 -28.83 15.07 -2.14
CA ILE A 140 -27.70 14.66 -1.28
C ILE A 140 -27.98 13.25 -0.76
N VAL A 141 -27.12 12.31 -1.12
CA VAL A 141 -27.26 10.91 -0.72
C VAL A 141 -27.15 10.74 0.79
N ASN A 142 -26.04 11.14 1.36
CA ASN A 142 -25.70 11.03 2.78
C ASN A 142 -24.41 11.84 3.01
N GLU A 143 -24.33 12.56 4.11
CA GLU A 143 -23.15 13.38 4.45
C GLU A 143 -21.86 12.56 4.51
N GLU A 144 -21.88 11.35 5.10
CA GLU A 144 -20.73 10.46 5.16
C GLU A 144 -20.23 10.07 3.75
N ILE A 145 -21.14 9.71 2.86
CA ILE A 145 -20.83 9.34 1.47
C ILE A 145 -20.29 10.54 0.70
N GLY A 146 -20.95 11.69 0.84
CA GLY A 146 -20.54 12.94 0.19
C GLY A 146 -19.15 13.39 0.61
N ASN A 147 -18.86 13.37 1.90
CA ASN A 147 -17.55 13.71 2.45
C ASN A 147 -16.48 12.71 1.97
N ASN A 148 -16.79 11.41 1.90
CA ASN A 148 -15.88 10.41 1.35
C ASN A 148 -15.57 10.70 -0.13
N CYS A 149 -16.56 11.05 -0.94
CA CYS A 149 -16.37 11.44 -2.34
C CYS A 149 -15.49 12.70 -2.46
N ALA A 150 -15.75 13.73 -1.64
CA ALA A 150 -14.96 14.95 -1.65
C ALA A 150 -13.48 14.69 -1.29
N ILE A 151 -13.23 13.85 -0.28
CA ILE A 151 -11.87 13.42 0.09
C ILE A 151 -11.21 12.68 -1.09
N ARG A 152 -11.89 11.73 -1.71
CA ARG A 152 -11.37 10.99 -2.88
C ARG A 152 -11.01 11.94 -4.02
N ILE A 153 -11.86 12.91 -4.35
CA ILE A 153 -11.63 13.90 -5.40
C ILE A 153 -10.40 14.75 -5.09
N LYS A 154 -10.29 15.27 -3.86
CA LYS A 154 -9.15 16.10 -3.44
C LYS A 154 -7.82 15.36 -3.50
N TYR A 155 -7.80 14.11 -3.08
CA TYR A 155 -6.58 13.31 -3.01
C TYR A 155 -6.30 12.51 -4.28
N GLN A 156 -7.19 12.52 -5.28
CA GLN A 156 -7.08 11.70 -6.51
C GLN A 156 -5.69 11.79 -7.16
N GLY A 157 -5.16 12.99 -7.33
CA GLY A 157 -3.86 13.19 -7.97
C GLY A 157 -2.68 12.66 -7.14
N TYR A 158 -2.75 12.81 -5.82
CA TYR A 158 -1.74 12.30 -4.89
C TYR A 158 -1.78 10.78 -4.81
N ILE A 159 -2.98 10.21 -4.70
CA ILE A 159 -3.21 8.76 -4.65
C ILE A 159 -2.72 8.09 -5.94
N ALA A 160 -2.99 8.68 -7.10
CA ALA A 160 -2.52 8.15 -8.37
C ALA A 160 -0.99 8.11 -8.45
N ARG A 161 -0.29 9.13 -7.96
CA ARG A 161 1.18 9.14 -7.87
C ARG A 161 1.69 8.06 -6.95
N GLN A 162 1.15 7.95 -5.72
CA GLN A 162 1.54 6.91 -4.78
C GLN A 162 1.25 5.51 -5.30
N LYS A 163 0.12 5.28 -5.97
CA LYS A 163 -0.19 4.00 -6.60
C LYS A 163 0.86 3.61 -7.64
N ASN A 164 1.29 4.55 -8.47
CA ASN A 164 2.39 4.31 -9.41
C ASN A 164 3.72 3.97 -8.72
N GLU A 165 4.00 4.57 -7.56
CA GLU A 165 5.18 4.25 -6.75
C GLU A 165 5.06 2.85 -6.14
N ILE A 166 3.89 2.49 -5.62
CA ILE A 166 3.58 1.14 -5.11
C ILE A 166 3.76 0.10 -6.21
N ASP A 167 3.21 0.34 -7.40
CA ASP A 167 3.32 -0.60 -8.53
C ASP A 167 4.77 -0.77 -9.02
N ARG A 168 5.58 0.29 -8.95
CA ARG A 168 7.03 0.19 -9.19
C ARG A 168 7.74 -0.60 -8.12
N ALA A 169 7.41 -0.35 -6.85
CA ALA A 169 7.98 -1.06 -5.71
C ALA A 169 7.64 -2.56 -5.74
N LYS A 170 6.41 -2.94 -6.14
CA LYS A 170 6.03 -4.36 -6.33
C LYS A 170 6.90 -5.06 -7.36
N LYS A 171 7.24 -4.41 -8.48
CA LYS A 171 8.18 -4.96 -9.47
C LYS A 171 9.57 -5.20 -8.89
N ASP A 172 10.00 -4.39 -7.93
CA ASP A 172 11.25 -4.59 -7.22
C ASP A 172 11.15 -5.73 -6.19
N GLU A 173 9.98 -5.96 -5.57
CA GLU A 173 9.73 -7.15 -4.73
C GLU A 173 9.78 -8.45 -5.51
N GLU A 174 9.23 -8.48 -6.70
CA GLU A 174 9.30 -9.65 -7.60
C GLU A 174 10.74 -10.00 -8.00
N MET A 175 11.67 -9.07 -7.82
CA MET A 175 13.09 -9.29 -8.08
C MET A 175 13.76 -9.92 -6.85
N ALA A 176 13.53 -11.25 -6.68
CA ALA A 176 14.14 -12.01 -5.61
C ALA A 176 15.67 -11.94 -5.65
N LEU A 177 16.25 -11.77 -4.47
CA LEU A 177 17.69 -11.90 -4.26
C LEU A 177 18.05 -13.38 -4.12
N PRO A 178 19.12 -13.87 -4.77
CA PRO A 178 19.56 -15.24 -4.58
C PRO A 178 19.95 -15.52 -3.12
N ASP A 179 19.53 -16.64 -2.55
CA ASP A 179 19.80 -17.02 -1.15
C ASP A 179 21.30 -17.05 -0.81
N LYS A 180 22.15 -17.27 -1.82
CA LYS A 180 23.63 -17.40 -1.68
C LYS A 180 24.37 -16.22 -2.33
N ILE A 181 23.79 -15.03 -2.30
CA ILE A 181 24.50 -13.85 -2.80
C ILE A 181 25.66 -13.50 -1.85
N ASN A 182 26.87 -13.38 -2.40
CA ASN A 182 28.03 -12.94 -1.64
C ASN A 182 28.19 -11.43 -1.75
N TYR A 183 27.63 -10.69 -0.80
CA TYR A 183 27.71 -9.22 -0.77
C TYR A 183 29.14 -8.71 -0.63
N SER A 184 30.03 -9.48 0.03
CA SER A 184 31.43 -9.10 0.22
C SER A 184 32.24 -9.08 -1.08
N SER A 185 31.81 -9.85 -2.09
CA SER A 185 32.46 -9.87 -3.41
C SER A 185 32.04 -8.71 -4.33
N ILE A 186 31.04 -7.93 -3.96
CA ILE A 186 30.54 -6.81 -4.77
C ILE A 186 31.31 -5.54 -4.40
N SER A 187 32.39 -5.26 -5.13
CA SER A 187 33.31 -4.14 -4.84
C SER A 187 32.64 -2.76 -4.89
N ALA A 188 31.56 -2.62 -5.67
CA ALA A 188 30.81 -1.36 -5.83
C ALA A 188 29.92 -1.00 -4.64
N LEU A 189 29.73 -1.91 -3.66
CA LEU A 189 28.98 -1.62 -2.43
C LEU A 189 29.88 -0.96 -1.39
N SER A 190 29.32 -0.05 -0.57
CA SER A 190 30.00 0.48 0.61
C SER A 190 30.23 -0.63 1.67
N ASN A 191 31.19 -0.44 2.56
CA ASN A 191 31.46 -1.42 3.62
C ASN A 191 30.25 -1.62 4.52
N GLU A 192 29.58 -0.52 4.90
CA GLU A 192 28.34 -0.53 5.70
C GLU A 192 27.22 -1.32 5.01
N ALA A 193 26.96 -1.06 3.73
CA ALA A 193 25.93 -1.76 2.97
C ALA A 193 26.25 -3.26 2.85
N ARG A 194 27.51 -3.64 2.66
CA ARG A 194 27.94 -5.06 2.60
C ARG A 194 27.66 -5.77 3.93
N GLU A 195 28.04 -5.16 5.03
CA GLU A 195 27.87 -5.73 6.36
C GLU A 195 26.40 -5.90 6.69
N ASN A 196 25.61 -4.82 6.56
CA ASN A 196 24.19 -4.83 6.90
C ASN A 196 23.39 -5.78 6.00
N LEU A 197 23.66 -5.83 4.70
CA LEU A 197 23.04 -6.80 3.78
C LEU A 197 23.41 -8.25 4.12
N SER A 198 24.65 -8.49 4.55
CA SER A 198 25.12 -9.83 4.93
C SER A 198 24.46 -10.32 6.23
N ILE A 199 24.16 -9.42 7.16
CA ILE A 199 23.46 -9.72 8.42
C ILE A 199 21.96 -9.94 8.15
N ALA A 200 21.31 -8.99 7.46
CA ALA A 200 19.87 -9.00 7.27
C ALA A 200 19.37 -10.03 6.25
N LYS A 201 20.22 -10.42 5.29
CA LYS A 201 19.91 -11.41 4.24
C LYS A 201 18.53 -11.20 3.60
N PRO A 202 18.29 -10.02 3.01
CA PRO A 202 16.99 -9.69 2.44
C PRO A 202 16.61 -10.65 1.31
N GLN A 203 15.34 -11.01 1.21
CA GLN A 203 14.81 -11.93 0.21
C GLN A 203 14.58 -11.25 -1.16
N ASN A 204 14.39 -9.94 -1.17
CA ASN A 204 14.14 -9.17 -2.38
C ASN A 204 14.74 -7.75 -2.29
N LEU A 205 14.77 -7.04 -3.42
CA LEU A 205 15.35 -5.70 -3.48
C LEU A 205 14.62 -4.68 -2.59
N ARG A 206 13.33 -4.85 -2.38
CA ARG A 206 12.56 -3.94 -1.54
C ARG A 206 12.93 -4.08 -0.06
N GLN A 207 13.07 -5.30 0.44
CA GLN A 207 13.61 -5.52 1.79
C GLN A 207 15.02 -4.94 1.90
N ALA A 208 15.87 -5.15 0.88
CA ALA A 208 17.21 -4.58 0.86
C ALA A 208 17.21 -3.05 0.95
N SER A 209 16.27 -2.36 0.29
CA SER A 209 16.22 -0.89 0.27
C SER A 209 15.90 -0.24 1.63
N ARG A 210 15.39 -1.01 2.60
CA ARG A 210 15.03 -0.54 3.94
C ARG A 210 16.12 -0.77 4.97
N ILE A 211 17.17 -1.47 4.60
CA ILE A 211 18.28 -1.76 5.50
C ILE A 211 19.10 -0.48 5.68
N PRO A 212 19.45 -0.10 6.91
CA PRO A 212 20.33 1.03 7.17
C PRO A 212 21.62 0.96 6.33
N GLY A 213 22.08 2.10 5.81
CA GLY A 213 23.27 2.17 4.95
C GLY A 213 23.05 1.72 3.49
N VAL A 214 21.86 1.21 3.14
CA VAL A 214 21.51 0.88 1.74
C VAL A 214 20.88 2.10 1.05
N THR A 215 21.58 2.60 0.05
CA THR A 215 21.17 3.76 -0.75
C THR A 215 20.49 3.36 -2.07
N PRO A 216 19.80 4.28 -2.78
CA PRO A 216 19.30 4.02 -4.13
C PRO A 216 20.39 3.55 -5.11
N ALA A 217 21.62 4.05 -4.95
CA ALA A 217 22.77 3.57 -5.72
C ALA A 217 23.08 2.10 -5.43
N THR A 218 23.08 1.70 -4.16
CA THR A 218 23.24 0.31 -3.72
C THR A 218 22.19 -0.60 -4.37
N ILE A 219 20.91 -0.19 -4.38
CA ILE A 219 19.83 -0.95 -5.02
C ILE A 219 20.07 -1.09 -6.54
N SER A 220 20.54 -0.04 -7.21
CA SER A 220 20.87 -0.09 -8.63
C SER A 220 21.99 -1.10 -8.91
N ILE A 221 23.02 -1.15 -8.09
CA ILE A 221 24.11 -2.13 -8.17
C ILE A 221 23.57 -3.55 -7.99
N LEU A 222 22.72 -3.79 -6.97
CA LEU A 222 22.12 -5.09 -6.74
C LEU A 222 21.24 -5.54 -7.92
N LYS A 223 20.47 -4.63 -8.53
CA LYS A 223 19.68 -4.93 -9.75
C LYS A 223 20.56 -5.43 -10.91
N VAL A 224 21.71 -4.81 -11.11
CA VAL A 224 22.65 -5.22 -12.16
C VAL A 224 23.23 -6.61 -11.83
N GLN A 225 23.63 -6.84 -10.59
CA GLN A 225 24.18 -8.13 -10.14
C GLN A 225 23.17 -9.29 -10.29
N ILE A 226 21.90 -9.06 -9.90
CA ILE A 226 20.84 -10.07 -10.05
C ILE A 226 20.64 -10.42 -11.52
N LYS A 227 20.62 -9.41 -12.41
CA LYS A 227 20.51 -9.64 -13.87
C LYS A 227 21.67 -10.45 -14.40
N ALA A 228 22.89 -10.14 -13.98
CA ALA A 228 24.10 -10.88 -14.38
C ALA A 228 24.04 -12.34 -13.93
N ILE A 229 23.64 -12.61 -12.67
CA ILE A 229 23.49 -13.96 -12.13
C ILE A 229 22.41 -14.75 -12.89
N LYS A 230 21.27 -14.12 -13.19
CA LYS A 230 20.18 -14.75 -13.96
C LYS A 230 20.62 -15.08 -15.39
N SER A 231 21.39 -14.19 -16.04
CA SER A 231 21.90 -14.39 -17.38
C SER A 231 22.95 -15.54 -17.44
N SER A 232 23.83 -15.63 -16.45
CA SER A 232 24.81 -16.70 -16.35
C SER A 232 24.14 -18.07 -16.15
N LYS A 233 23.12 -18.16 -15.31
CA LYS A 233 22.35 -19.42 -15.11
C LYS A 233 21.62 -19.85 -16.39
N LYS A 234 21.14 -18.88 -17.19
CA LYS A 234 20.44 -19.18 -18.46
C LYS A 234 21.39 -19.72 -19.54
N LYS A 235 22.64 -19.21 -19.60
CA LYS A 235 23.68 -19.71 -20.52
C LYS A 235 24.09 -21.13 -20.14
N VAL A 236 24.37 -21.41 -18.86
CA VAL A 236 24.74 -22.74 -18.38
C VAL A 236 23.64 -23.78 -18.64
N ALA A 237 22.38 -23.40 -18.57
CA ALA A 237 21.26 -24.30 -18.87
C ALA A 237 21.05 -24.52 -20.39
N GLN A 238 21.59 -23.67 -21.25
CA GLN A 238 21.53 -23.84 -22.72
C GLN A 238 22.75 -24.60 -23.29
N ASP A 239 23.88 -24.52 -22.61
CA ASP A 239 25.14 -25.24 -23.02
C ASP A 239 25.20 -26.66 -22.44
N GLY A 240 24.25 -27.09 -21.61
CA GLY A 240 24.15 -28.42 -20.99
C GLY A 240 23.06 -29.32 -21.60
N ASN A 241 22.51 -28.99 -22.75
CA ASN A 241 21.58 -29.78 -23.55
C ASN A 241 22.17 -29.97 -24.94
#